data_bb96019550ca7012d3164bf49fbc37b0
#
_entry.id   bb96019550ca7012d3164bf49fbc37b0
#
_cell.length_a   1.000
_cell.length_b   1.000
_cell.length_c   1.000
_cell.angle_alpha   90.00
_cell.angle_beta   90.00
_cell.angle_gamma   90.00
#
_symmetry.space_group_name_H-M   'P 1'
#
loop_
_entity.id
_entity.type
_entity.pdbx_description
1 polymer ?
#
loop_
_entity_poly.entity_id
_entity_poly.type
_entity_poly.pdbx_seq_one_letter_code
_entity_poly.pdbx_strand_id
1 'polypeptide(L)'
;MQVHFLTKNFGKYDTSSIGSYMNVGGFEALRKAVTMDPEKITDLLTKVKIKGRGGAEYPLGRKWSQARAVRGERKVVICNADEGETTTFKDRELICHDPFNLSEAMIIAAYVVGASDGFIYMRAEYACYRPLLLNAIRQAKNYGFLGTNILGRGFDFDIHLYSGAGAYVCGEGTALIRSIEGKAGRPRMKPPFIKVSGVFARPTCLNNVETLSLVPHLLLDDAGVYASCGSGESIGTKLISVAGNVNRPGVFEIPFGTTVREILYDLAGGIQHDRKIQLIQFGGASGKIADASILDTPYTYEDLRAAGVMVGSGGMLVIDERTSVLDFLRMNQEFFWEESCGQCTPCREGNLHIKIILDKMAAGTATREDIAIMIKIARVMSMSSLCGLGETAQNTLMSAMKVFPDLFDIGGARA
;
A
#
# COMPACT_ATOMS: atom_id res chain seq x y z
N MET A 1 -12.27 -15.77 -9.20
CA MET A 1 -11.98 -15.54 -10.65
C MET A 1 -11.06 -14.34 -10.76
N GLN A 2 -9.91 -14.45 -11.45
CA GLN A 2 -9.04 -13.29 -11.73
C GLN A 2 -9.72 -12.37 -12.76
N VAL A 3 -9.62 -11.06 -12.55
CA VAL A 3 -10.11 -10.04 -13.49
C VAL A 3 -8.94 -9.19 -13.95
N HIS A 4 -9.12 -8.45 -15.03
CA HIS A 4 -8.10 -7.57 -15.60
C HIS A 4 -8.70 -6.19 -15.89
N PHE A 5 -9.06 -5.45 -14.85
CA PHE A 5 -9.51 -4.07 -14.97
C PHE A 5 -8.31 -3.10 -14.96
N LEU A 6 -7.53 -3.15 -13.88
CA LEU A 6 -6.31 -2.35 -13.74
C LEU A 6 -5.16 -2.91 -14.57
N THR A 7 -5.07 -4.24 -14.66
CA THR A 7 -3.98 -4.95 -15.36
C THR A 7 -4.31 -5.24 -16.82
N LYS A 8 -5.34 -4.61 -17.38
CA LYS A 8 -5.82 -4.90 -18.74
C LYS A 8 -4.79 -4.67 -19.84
N ASN A 9 -3.83 -3.79 -19.61
CA ASN A 9 -2.79 -3.44 -20.59
C ASN A 9 -1.50 -4.26 -20.43
N PHE A 10 -1.37 -5.06 -19.38
CA PHE A 10 -0.16 -5.86 -19.11
C PHE A 10 0.15 -6.78 -20.30
N GLY A 11 1.39 -6.68 -20.81
CA GLY A 11 1.86 -7.46 -21.96
C GLY A 11 1.22 -7.12 -23.30
N LYS A 12 0.37 -6.08 -23.39
CA LYS A 12 -0.29 -5.68 -24.65
C LYS A 12 0.42 -4.58 -25.41
N TYR A 13 1.42 -3.95 -24.82
CA TYR A 13 2.20 -2.91 -25.46
C TYR A 13 3.67 -2.95 -25.03
N ASP A 14 4.54 -2.33 -25.81
CA ASP A 14 5.94 -2.14 -25.46
C ASP A 14 6.07 -1.00 -24.45
N THR A 15 6.41 -1.33 -23.21
CA THR A 15 6.55 -0.39 -22.09
C THR A 15 7.67 0.65 -22.28
N SER A 16 8.51 0.49 -23.28
CA SER A 16 9.53 1.46 -23.66
C SER A 16 9.04 2.52 -24.65
N SER A 17 7.83 2.37 -25.24
CA SER A 17 7.29 3.20 -26.33
C SER A 17 5.95 3.83 -25.99
N ILE A 18 5.89 5.16 -25.92
CA ILE A 18 4.64 5.92 -25.75
C ILE A 18 3.68 5.70 -26.91
N GLY A 19 4.19 5.55 -28.15
CA GLY A 19 3.35 5.26 -29.32
C GLY A 19 2.66 3.90 -29.16
N SER A 20 3.35 2.89 -28.65
CA SER A 20 2.77 1.59 -28.35
C SER A 20 1.69 1.69 -27.27
N TYR A 21 1.89 2.49 -26.21
CA TYR A 21 0.89 2.76 -25.18
C TYR A 21 -0.34 3.48 -25.74
N MET A 22 -0.15 4.48 -26.63
CA MET A 22 -1.25 5.19 -27.27
C MET A 22 -2.11 4.26 -28.16
N ASN A 23 -1.50 3.26 -28.81
CA ASN A 23 -2.23 2.28 -29.63
C ASN A 23 -3.21 1.39 -28.81
N VAL A 24 -3.00 1.27 -27.50
CA VAL A 24 -3.92 0.57 -26.57
C VAL A 24 -4.84 1.52 -25.79
N GLY A 25 -4.98 2.77 -26.25
CA GLY A 25 -5.85 3.79 -25.67
C GLY A 25 -5.17 4.66 -24.59
N GLY A 26 -3.84 4.64 -24.51
CA GLY A 26 -3.09 5.48 -23.60
C GLY A 26 -3.30 6.99 -23.85
N PHE A 27 -3.32 7.76 -22.75
CA PHE A 27 -3.60 9.20 -22.69
C PHE A 27 -5.01 9.63 -23.13
N GLU A 28 -5.91 8.71 -23.48
CA GLU A 28 -7.31 9.07 -23.74
C GLU A 28 -8.05 9.48 -22.46
N ALA A 29 -7.72 8.89 -21.32
CA ALA A 29 -8.27 9.31 -20.04
C ALA A 29 -7.84 10.75 -19.68
N LEU A 30 -6.58 11.12 -19.94
CA LEU A 30 -6.11 12.49 -19.78
C LEU A 30 -6.84 13.45 -20.70
N ARG A 31 -6.99 13.11 -22.02
CA ARG A 31 -7.75 13.92 -22.98
C ARG A 31 -9.18 14.16 -22.50
N LYS A 32 -9.85 13.12 -21.99
CA LYS A 32 -11.18 13.20 -21.42
C LYS A 32 -11.17 14.08 -20.14
N ALA A 33 -10.23 13.84 -19.22
CA ALA A 33 -10.16 14.56 -17.96
C ALA A 33 -10.04 16.06 -18.11
N VAL A 34 -9.17 16.55 -19.01
CA VAL A 34 -8.95 18.00 -19.22
C VAL A 34 -10.12 18.72 -19.90
N THR A 35 -11.14 18.00 -20.36
CA THR A 35 -12.40 18.55 -20.84
C THR A 35 -13.50 18.57 -19.77
N MET A 36 -13.27 17.89 -18.65
CA MET A 36 -14.21 17.80 -17.55
C MET A 36 -13.89 18.86 -16.47
N ASP A 37 -14.92 19.31 -15.76
CA ASP A 37 -14.71 20.04 -14.52
C ASP A 37 -14.03 19.11 -13.50
N PRO A 38 -12.94 19.54 -12.84
CA PRO A 38 -12.28 18.77 -11.79
C PRO A 38 -13.20 18.25 -10.68
N GLU A 39 -14.26 18.99 -10.34
CA GLU A 39 -15.24 18.55 -9.34
C GLU A 39 -16.01 17.30 -9.81
N LYS A 40 -16.38 17.24 -11.09
CA LYS A 40 -17.03 16.05 -11.67
C LYS A 40 -16.16 14.80 -11.58
N ILE A 41 -14.84 14.97 -11.68
CA ILE A 41 -13.90 13.85 -11.51
C ILE A 41 -13.86 13.40 -10.05
N THR A 42 -13.81 14.34 -9.08
CA THR A 42 -13.84 13.98 -7.65
C THR A 42 -15.17 13.33 -7.25
N ASP A 43 -16.28 13.75 -7.85
CA ASP A 43 -17.61 13.15 -7.65
C ASP A 43 -17.69 11.73 -8.20
N LEU A 44 -17.15 11.49 -9.40
CA LEU A 44 -17.01 10.14 -9.96
C LEU A 44 -16.23 9.22 -9.01
N LEU A 45 -15.04 9.67 -8.56
CA LEU A 45 -14.21 8.90 -7.64
C LEU A 45 -14.90 8.64 -6.29
N THR A 46 -15.75 9.56 -5.85
CA THR A 46 -16.56 9.40 -4.63
C THR A 46 -17.69 8.41 -4.86
N LYS A 47 -18.38 8.50 -6.00
CA LYS A 47 -19.48 7.60 -6.38
C LYS A 47 -19.04 6.14 -6.49
N VAL A 48 -17.85 5.89 -7.07
CA VAL A 48 -17.28 4.53 -7.17
C VAL A 48 -16.62 4.07 -5.87
N LYS A 49 -16.71 4.83 -4.79
CA LYS A 49 -16.24 4.51 -3.43
C LYS A 49 -14.78 4.04 -3.37
N ILE A 50 -13.93 4.54 -4.27
CA ILE A 50 -12.54 4.12 -4.28
C ILE A 50 -11.82 4.56 -3.01
N LYS A 51 -11.19 3.60 -2.33
CA LYS A 51 -10.33 3.81 -1.16
C LYS A 51 -8.86 3.75 -1.55
N GLY A 52 -8.00 4.45 -0.80
CA GLY A 52 -6.55 4.39 -0.97
C GLY A 52 -6.01 2.98 -0.79
N ARG A 53 -5.11 2.56 -1.69
CA ARG A 53 -4.56 1.19 -1.82
C ARG A 53 -3.22 0.99 -1.10
N GLY A 54 -2.71 2.02 -0.44
CA GLY A 54 -1.48 1.95 0.35
C GLY A 54 -1.67 1.58 1.82
N GLY A 55 -2.81 0.99 2.20
CA GLY A 55 -3.10 0.50 3.56
C GLY A 55 -3.97 1.41 4.43
N ALA A 56 -3.98 2.72 4.20
CA ALA A 56 -4.75 3.67 5.03
C ALA A 56 -6.24 3.80 4.67
N GLU A 57 -6.70 3.20 3.58
CA GLU A 57 -8.10 3.12 3.12
C GLU A 57 -8.84 4.47 3.02
N TYR A 58 -8.14 5.60 2.93
CA TYR A 58 -8.79 6.92 2.87
C TYR A 58 -9.51 7.12 1.53
N PRO A 59 -10.79 7.60 1.53
CA PRO A 59 -11.57 7.80 0.30
C PRO A 59 -10.89 8.77 -0.67
N LEU A 60 -10.65 8.34 -1.92
CA LEU A 60 -9.85 9.09 -2.90
C LEU A 60 -10.52 10.38 -3.34
N GLY A 61 -11.81 10.32 -3.71
CA GLY A 61 -12.55 11.51 -4.14
C GLY A 61 -12.54 12.60 -3.06
N ARG A 62 -12.79 12.23 -1.79
CA ARG A 62 -12.68 13.14 -0.64
C ARG A 62 -11.27 13.72 -0.47
N LYS A 63 -10.23 12.89 -0.64
CA LYS A 63 -8.83 13.35 -0.56
C LYS A 63 -8.53 14.42 -1.59
N TRP A 64 -8.90 14.18 -2.85
CA TRP A 64 -8.61 15.11 -3.94
C TRP A 64 -9.44 16.38 -3.85
N SER A 65 -10.73 16.30 -3.51
CA SER A 65 -11.58 17.47 -3.24
C SER A 65 -11.01 18.34 -2.13
N GLN A 66 -10.59 17.73 -1.00
CA GLN A 66 -9.98 18.48 0.09
C GLN A 66 -8.64 19.13 -0.30
N ALA A 67 -7.79 18.42 -1.08
CA ALA A 67 -6.54 18.98 -1.55
C ALA A 67 -6.76 20.12 -2.55
N ARG A 68 -7.77 20.00 -3.43
CA ARG A 68 -8.18 21.07 -4.34
C ARG A 68 -8.63 22.32 -3.59
N ALA A 69 -9.45 22.17 -2.54
CA ALA A 69 -10.01 23.27 -1.77
C ALA A 69 -8.97 24.08 -0.96
N VAL A 70 -7.80 23.51 -0.68
CA VAL A 70 -6.74 24.24 0.02
C VAL A 70 -6.22 25.36 -0.87
N ARG A 71 -6.17 26.59 -0.36
CA ARG A 71 -5.60 27.74 -1.05
C ARG A 71 -4.07 27.65 -1.07
N GLY A 72 -3.44 27.96 -2.19
CA GLY A 72 -1.98 27.96 -2.37
C GLY A 72 -1.64 28.08 -3.85
N GLU A 73 -0.63 28.88 -4.17
CA GLU A 73 -0.23 29.15 -5.55
C GLU A 73 0.41 27.94 -6.25
N ARG A 74 1.13 27.11 -5.49
CA ARG A 74 1.81 25.92 -6.01
C ARG A 74 1.50 24.71 -5.13
N LYS A 75 0.77 23.78 -5.68
CA LYS A 75 0.48 22.51 -5.03
C LYS A 75 1.35 21.40 -5.61
N VAL A 76 1.47 20.32 -4.86
CA VAL A 76 2.30 19.18 -5.24
C VAL A 76 1.48 17.89 -5.21
N VAL A 77 1.69 17.03 -6.20
CA VAL A 77 1.21 15.65 -6.20
C VAL A 77 2.38 14.70 -5.95
N ILE A 78 2.23 13.76 -5.03
CA ILE A 78 3.24 12.72 -4.79
C ILE A 78 2.64 11.35 -5.07
N CYS A 79 3.34 10.59 -5.91
CA CYS A 79 3.19 9.16 -6.03
C CYS A 79 4.10 8.48 -5.01
N ASN A 80 3.51 7.84 -4.01
CA ASN A 80 4.24 7.01 -3.07
C ASN A 80 4.46 5.63 -3.70
N ALA A 81 5.67 5.40 -4.20
CA ALA A 81 6.19 4.15 -4.71
C ALA A 81 7.24 3.53 -3.75
N ASP A 82 7.16 3.89 -2.46
CA ASP A 82 7.93 3.28 -1.39
C ASP A 82 7.18 2.07 -0.83
N GLU A 83 7.12 1.01 -1.62
CA GLU A 83 6.45 -0.24 -1.29
C GLU A 83 7.32 -1.08 -0.35
N GLY A 84 7.44 -0.59 0.91
CA GLY A 84 8.31 -1.19 1.92
C GLY A 84 7.64 -2.31 2.74
N GLU A 85 6.32 -2.48 2.63
CA GLU A 85 5.59 -3.50 3.37
C GLU A 85 6.02 -4.90 2.91
N THR A 86 6.46 -5.74 3.85
CA THR A 86 6.86 -7.11 3.55
C THR A 86 5.73 -7.85 2.85
N THR A 87 6.04 -8.71 1.89
CA THR A 87 5.07 -9.47 1.09
C THR A 87 4.19 -8.65 0.16
N THR A 88 4.34 -7.32 0.09
CA THR A 88 3.64 -6.48 -0.87
C THR A 88 4.59 -6.09 -2.01
N PHE A 89 4.23 -6.42 -3.26
CA PHE A 89 5.03 -6.16 -4.45
C PHE A 89 4.17 -5.85 -5.69
N LYS A 90 2.94 -5.41 -5.49
CA LYS A 90 1.98 -5.05 -6.54
C LYS A 90 2.31 -3.75 -7.27
N ASP A 91 2.87 -2.76 -6.54
CA ASP A 91 3.23 -1.46 -7.12
C ASP A 91 4.41 -1.59 -8.07
N ARG A 92 5.34 -2.50 -7.77
CA ARG A 92 6.42 -2.89 -8.68
C ARG A 92 5.88 -3.43 -10.00
N GLU A 93 4.88 -4.31 -9.97
CA GLU A 93 4.29 -4.87 -11.18
C GLU A 93 3.61 -3.79 -12.04
N LEU A 94 2.92 -2.83 -11.41
CA LEU A 94 2.33 -1.69 -12.11
C LEU A 94 3.40 -0.81 -12.77
N ILE A 95 4.49 -0.52 -12.06
CA ILE A 95 5.61 0.26 -12.60
C ILE A 95 6.27 -0.46 -13.77
N CYS A 96 6.46 -1.78 -13.66
CA CYS A 96 7.12 -2.59 -14.68
C CYS A 96 6.28 -2.74 -15.94
N HIS A 97 5.00 -3.00 -15.79
CA HIS A 97 4.11 -3.38 -16.88
C HIS A 97 3.25 -2.24 -17.45
N ASP A 98 3.11 -1.11 -16.71
CA ASP A 98 2.28 0.01 -17.17
C ASP A 98 2.80 1.39 -16.72
N PRO A 99 4.08 1.74 -17.03
CA PRO A 99 4.72 2.98 -16.54
C PRO A 99 4.09 4.26 -17.11
N PHE A 100 3.55 4.20 -18.31
CA PHE A 100 2.87 5.35 -18.92
C PHE A 100 1.53 5.64 -18.27
N ASN A 101 0.78 4.61 -17.87
CA ASN A 101 -0.47 4.76 -17.11
C ASN A 101 -0.24 5.49 -15.78
N LEU A 102 0.86 5.19 -15.08
CA LEU A 102 1.22 5.91 -13.86
C LEU A 102 1.50 7.39 -14.12
N SER A 103 2.22 7.69 -15.21
CA SER A 103 2.48 9.08 -15.63
C SER A 103 1.19 9.81 -15.98
N GLU A 104 0.31 9.20 -16.77
CA GLU A 104 -1.02 9.73 -17.13
C GLU A 104 -1.86 10.00 -15.87
N ALA A 105 -1.89 9.04 -14.94
CA ALA A 105 -2.62 9.17 -13.68
C ALA A 105 -2.14 10.35 -12.82
N MET A 106 -0.84 10.58 -12.77
CA MET A 106 -0.27 11.73 -12.05
C MET A 106 -0.64 13.06 -12.69
N ILE A 107 -0.66 13.14 -14.03
CA ILE A 107 -1.07 14.35 -14.75
C ILE A 107 -2.56 14.63 -14.49
N ILE A 108 -3.41 13.60 -14.53
CA ILE A 108 -4.84 13.74 -14.18
C ILE A 108 -5.01 14.22 -12.74
N ALA A 109 -4.27 13.62 -11.79
CA ALA A 109 -4.30 14.05 -10.39
C ALA A 109 -3.88 15.51 -10.22
N ALA A 110 -2.84 15.94 -10.95
CA ALA A 110 -2.37 17.32 -10.94
C ALA A 110 -3.42 18.29 -11.49
N TYR A 111 -4.07 17.96 -12.60
CA TYR A 111 -5.17 18.74 -13.15
C TYR A 111 -6.31 18.90 -12.15
N VAL A 112 -6.75 17.80 -11.53
CA VAL A 112 -7.87 17.81 -10.59
C VAL A 112 -7.54 18.60 -9.32
N VAL A 113 -6.36 18.43 -8.75
CA VAL A 113 -5.94 19.07 -7.50
C VAL A 113 -5.49 20.53 -7.73
N GLY A 114 -5.08 20.87 -8.95
CA GLY A 114 -4.47 22.16 -9.32
C GLY A 114 -2.99 22.19 -8.89
N ALA A 115 -2.24 21.12 -9.13
CA ALA A 115 -0.82 21.04 -8.81
C ALA A 115 0.05 21.37 -10.02
N SER A 116 1.22 21.97 -9.77
CA SER A 116 2.23 22.30 -10.80
C SER A 116 3.45 21.39 -10.77
N ASP A 117 3.67 20.71 -9.65
CA ASP A 117 4.85 19.86 -9.45
C ASP A 117 4.43 18.48 -8.96
N GLY A 118 5.10 17.44 -9.43
CA GLY A 118 4.89 16.05 -9.02
C GLY A 118 6.18 15.34 -8.66
N PHE A 119 6.10 14.43 -7.69
CA PHE A 119 7.21 13.54 -7.33
C PHE A 119 6.75 12.10 -7.38
N ILE A 120 7.52 11.23 -8.05
CA ILE A 120 7.44 9.78 -7.83
C ILE A 120 8.55 9.46 -6.82
N TYR A 121 8.16 9.11 -5.60
CA TYR A 121 9.10 8.66 -4.58
C TYR A 121 9.20 7.15 -4.63
N MET A 122 10.32 6.65 -5.14
CA MET A 122 10.57 5.24 -5.38
C MET A 122 11.59 4.70 -4.36
N ARG A 123 11.31 3.54 -3.75
CA ARG A 123 12.26 2.89 -2.85
C ARG A 123 13.56 2.52 -3.56
N ALA A 124 14.66 2.47 -2.80
CA ALA A 124 16.00 2.20 -3.35
C ALA A 124 16.08 0.84 -4.06
N GLU A 125 15.41 -0.18 -3.52
CA GLU A 125 15.44 -1.55 -4.04
C GLU A 125 14.80 -1.69 -5.43
N TYR A 126 14.02 -0.68 -5.85
CA TYR A 126 13.43 -0.62 -7.20
C TYR A 126 14.28 0.17 -8.20
N ALA A 127 15.56 0.40 -7.91
CA ALA A 127 16.47 1.17 -8.76
C ALA A 127 16.53 0.64 -10.21
N CYS A 128 16.35 -0.66 -10.43
CA CYS A 128 16.30 -1.28 -11.76
C CYS A 128 15.14 -0.79 -12.64
N TYR A 129 14.04 -0.30 -12.05
CA TYR A 129 12.89 0.25 -12.78
C TYR A 129 13.00 1.76 -13.04
N ARG A 130 13.99 2.43 -12.46
CA ARG A 130 14.22 3.86 -12.64
C ARG A 130 14.35 4.30 -14.12
N PRO A 131 15.13 3.60 -14.97
CA PRO A 131 15.24 3.95 -16.39
C PRO A 131 13.89 3.93 -17.11
N LEU A 132 13.01 2.98 -16.77
CA LEU A 132 11.68 2.83 -17.36
C LEU A 132 10.79 4.04 -17.06
N LEU A 133 10.73 4.46 -15.79
CA LEU A 133 9.96 5.64 -15.38
C LEU A 133 10.52 6.94 -15.98
N LEU A 134 11.85 7.10 -15.98
CA LEU A 134 12.48 8.27 -16.62
C LEU A 134 12.19 8.33 -18.12
N ASN A 135 12.17 7.18 -18.79
CA ASN A 135 11.79 7.10 -20.21
C ASN A 135 10.33 7.50 -20.43
N ALA A 136 9.41 7.01 -19.60
CA ALA A 136 7.99 7.37 -19.68
C ALA A 136 7.77 8.88 -19.46
N ILE A 137 8.39 9.48 -18.45
CA ILE A 137 8.33 10.92 -18.18
C ILE A 137 8.89 11.73 -19.36
N ARG A 138 10.06 11.34 -19.88
CA ARG A 138 10.70 12.03 -21.01
C ARG A 138 9.82 11.98 -22.26
N GLN A 139 9.25 10.82 -22.59
CA GLN A 139 8.38 10.70 -23.75
C GLN A 139 7.08 11.48 -23.57
N ALA A 140 6.46 11.45 -22.37
CA ALA A 140 5.27 12.25 -22.10
C ALA A 140 5.53 13.76 -22.29
N LYS A 141 6.73 14.26 -21.92
CA LYS A 141 7.15 15.64 -22.21
C LYS A 141 7.26 15.90 -23.71
N ASN A 142 7.94 15.03 -24.44
CA ASN A 142 8.15 15.19 -25.88
C ASN A 142 6.85 15.19 -26.69
N TYR A 143 5.82 14.51 -26.20
CA TYR A 143 4.50 14.45 -26.83
C TYR A 143 3.52 15.52 -26.33
N GLY A 144 3.95 16.43 -25.43
CA GLY A 144 3.10 17.51 -24.91
C GLY A 144 2.06 17.09 -23.90
N PHE A 145 2.17 15.89 -23.34
CA PHE A 145 1.31 15.43 -22.24
C PHE A 145 1.83 15.88 -20.87
N LEU A 146 3.08 16.35 -20.79
CA LEU A 146 3.73 16.83 -19.58
C LEU A 146 4.55 18.08 -19.90
N GLY A 147 4.72 18.99 -18.94
CA GLY A 147 5.45 20.26 -19.08
C GLY A 147 4.54 21.46 -19.04
N THR A 148 4.65 22.34 -20.00
CA THR A 148 3.88 23.60 -20.09
C THR A 148 2.69 23.49 -21.03
N ASN A 149 1.60 24.20 -20.69
CA ASN A 149 0.38 24.28 -21.51
C ASN A 149 -0.12 22.93 -22.01
N ILE A 150 -0.21 21.94 -21.12
CA ILE A 150 -0.55 20.57 -21.45
C ILE A 150 -1.84 20.50 -22.26
N LEU A 151 -1.77 19.84 -23.42
CA LEU A 151 -2.87 19.72 -24.39
C LEU A 151 -3.55 21.05 -24.76
N GLY A 152 -2.84 22.19 -24.65
CA GLY A 152 -3.38 23.50 -24.93
C GLY A 152 -4.43 23.99 -23.91
N ARG A 153 -4.44 23.45 -22.70
CA ARG A 153 -5.46 23.74 -21.68
C ARG A 153 -5.03 24.74 -20.61
N GLY A 154 -3.87 25.37 -20.78
CA GLY A 154 -3.40 26.42 -19.88
C GLY A 154 -3.00 25.94 -18.50
N PHE A 155 -2.67 24.64 -18.31
CA PHE A 155 -2.07 24.16 -17.09
C PHE A 155 -0.69 23.55 -17.34
N ASP A 156 0.18 23.71 -16.34
CA ASP A 156 1.56 23.25 -16.36
C ASP A 156 1.74 22.19 -15.25
N PHE A 157 2.45 21.14 -15.57
CA PHE A 157 2.80 20.12 -14.57
C PHE A 157 4.08 19.39 -14.97
N ASP A 158 4.97 19.18 -14.02
CA ASP A 158 6.18 18.38 -14.22
C ASP A 158 6.30 17.27 -13.18
N ILE A 159 6.94 16.15 -13.59
CA ILE A 159 7.16 14.97 -12.73
C ILE A 159 8.65 14.79 -12.51
N HIS A 160 9.05 14.71 -11.26
CA HIS A 160 10.40 14.44 -10.80
C HIS A 160 10.47 13.04 -10.17
N LEU A 161 11.41 12.20 -10.61
CA LEU A 161 11.67 10.91 -10.00
C LEU A 161 12.67 11.06 -8.86
N TYR A 162 12.26 10.74 -7.64
CA TYR A 162 13.08 10.76 -6.44
C TYR A 162 13.36 9.34 -5.97
N SER A 163 14.62 9.02 -5.65
CA SER A 163 15.00 7.74 -5.07
C SER A 163 15.09 7.85 -3.56
N GLY A 164 14.33 7.02 -2.85
CA GLY A 164 14.50 6.79 -1.43
C GLY A 164 15.82 6.08 -1.13
N ALA A 165 16.09 5.84 0.14
CA ALA A 165 17.29 5.18 0.64
C ALA A 165 17.03 3.80 1.27
N GLY A 166 15.87 3.18 1.01
CA GLY A 166 15.53 1.84 1.48
C GLY A 166 15.04 1.78 2.93
N ALA A 167 14.46 2.84 3.47
CA ALA A 167 13.89 2.85 4.81
C ALA A 167 12.37 2.69 4.77
N TYR A 168 11.83 1.64 5.39
CA TYR A 168 10.39 1.35 5.49
C TYR A 168 9.58 2.54 6.03
N VAL A 169 10.12 3.25 7.02
CA VAL A 169 9.46 4.44 7.60
C VAL A 169 9.19 5.54 6.58
N CYS A 170 9.93 5.59 5.47
CA CYS A 170 9.73 6.59 4.40
C CYS A 170 8.47 6.34 3.59
N GLY A 171 7.80 5.19 3.72
CA GLY A 171 6.43 4.97 3.26
C GLY A 171 5.38 5.82 3.98
N GLU A 172 5.66 6.26 5.23
CA GLU A 172 4.81 7.23 5.93
C GLU A 172 4.93 8.62 5.29
N GLY A 173 3.77 9.24 5.00
CA GLY A 173 3.74 10.44 4.15
C GLY A 173 4.56 11.63 4.65
N THR A 174 4.69 11.84 5.95
CA THR A 174 5.48 12.97 6.48
C THR A 174 6.98 12.65 6.53
N ALA A 175 7.35 11.39 6.72
CA ALA A 175 8.73 10.91 6.62
C ALA A 175 9.22 10.96 5.16
N LEU A 176 8.38 10.51 4.21
CA LEU A 176 8.62 10.61 2.77
C LEU A 176 8.89 12.06 2.35
N ILE A 177 8.04 13.00 2.79
CA ILE A 177 8.22 14.43 2.49
C ILE A 177 9.55 14.94 3.02
N ARG A 178 9.91 14.60 4.25
CA ARG A 178 11.22 15.00 4.80
C ARG A 178 12.40 14.42 4.02
N SER A 179 12.25 13.20 3.54
CA SER A 179 13.26 12.59 2.66
C SER A 179 13.40 13.34 1.35
N ILE A 180 12.31 13.73 0.69
CA ILE A 180 12.35 14.58 -0.53
C ILE A 180 13.03 15.93 -0.24
N GLU A 181 12.84 16.49 0.95
CA GLU A 181 13.47 17.73 1.40
C GLU A 181 14.96 17.57 1.76
N GLY A 182 15.55 16.38 1.61
CA GLY A 182 16.94 16.11 1.97
C GLY A 182 17.20 16.00 3.48
N LYS A 183 16.14 15.81 4.27
CA LYS A 183 16.21 15.64 5.72
C LYS A 183 16.11 14.15 6.08
N ALA A 184 16.45 13.83 7.34
CA ALA A 184 16.22 12.48 7.86
C ALA A 184 14.73 12.10 7.72
N GLY A 185 14.45 10.91 7.17
CA GLY A 185 13.10 10.37 6.95
C GLY A 185 12.42 10.00 8.27
N ARG A 186 12.03 10.98 9.05
CA ARG A 186 11.34 10.83 10.33
C ARG A 186 9.96 11.45 10.28
N PRO A 187 8.92 10.80 10.78
CA PRO A 187 7.58 11.35 10.84
C PRO A 187 7.51 12.65 11.63
N ARG A 188 6.55 13.48 11.31
CA ARG A 188 6.23 14.69 12.08
C ARG A 188 4.81 14.63 12.63
N MET A 189 4.58 15.38 13.71
CA MET A 189 3.24 15.52 14.30
C MET A 189 2.27 16.17 13.31
N LYS A 190 1.02 15.80 13.42
CA LYS A 190 -0.12 16.37 12.71
C LYS A 190 -1.07 16.99 13.73
N PRO A 191 -1.60 18.20 13.56
CA PRO A 191 -1.41 19.15 12.47
C PRO A 191 -0.04 19.85 12.46
N PRO A 192 0.40 20.42 11.30
CA PRO A 192 -0.34 20.53 10.04
C PRO A 192 -0.37 19.24 9.23
N PHE A 193 -1.52 18.97 8.61
CA PHE A 193 -1.65 17.86 7.67
C PHE A 193 -0.91 18.17 6.35
N ILE A 194 -0.44 17.17 5.64
CA ILE A 194 0.33 17.34 4.38
C ILE A 194 -0.46 18.08 3.29
N LYS A 195 -1.78 17.95 3.26
CA LYS A 195 -2.64 18.68 2.34
C LYS A 195 -2.61 20.21 2.55
N VAL A 196 -2.19 20.67 3.72
CA VAL A 196 -2.03 22.09 4.05
C VAL A 196 -0.58 22.51 3.98
N SER A 197 0.33 21.72 4.54
CA SER A 197 1.77 21.99 4.57
C SER A 197 2.53 20.67 4.39
N GLY A 198 2.83 20.34 3.14
CA GLY A 198 3.55 19.17 2.70
C GLY A 198 4.98 19.48 2.30
N VAL A 199 5.43 18.99 1.13
CA VAL A 199 6.79 19.16 0.65
C VAL A 199 7.12 20.63 0.39
N PHE A 200 8.23 21.09 0.92
CA PHE A 200 8.65 22.52 0.89
C PHE A 200 7.55 23.47 1.40
N ALA A 201 6.84 23.05 2.43
CA ALA A 201 5.68 23.76 3.04
C ALA A 201 4.51 24.00 2.08
N ARG A 202 4.47 23.34 0.90
CA ARG A 202 3.38 23.49 -0.08
C ARG A 202 2.25 22.49 0.19
N PRO A 203 1.01 22.82 -0.14
CA PRO A 203 -0.11 21.88 -0.10
C PRO A 203 0.21 20.65 -0.96
N THR A 204 0.14 19.46 -0.36
CA THR A 204 0.59 18.22 -1.02
C THR A 204 -0.49 17.15 -0.99
N CYS A 205 -0.77 16.56 -2.15
CA CYS A 205 -1.65 15.41 -2.32
C CYS A 205 -0.80 14.15 -2.59
N LEU A 206 -0.76 13.23 -1.63
CA LEU A 206 0.04 12.00 -1.71
C LEU A 206 -0.87 10.80 -1.92
N ASN A 207 -0.57 9.96 -2.92
CA ASN A 207 -1.30 8.74 -3.23
C ASN A 207 -0.33 7.59 -3.53
N ASN A 208 -0.77 6.37 -3.25
CA ASN A 208 -0.05 5.14 -3.61
C ASN A 208 -0.14 4.88 -5.14
N VAL A 209 0.80 4.11 -5.69
CA VAL A 209 0.87 3.74 -7.12
C VAL A 209 -0.43 3.11 -7.61
N GLU A 210 -0.93 2.04 -6.95
CA GLU A 210 -2.17 1.35 -7.35
C GLU A 210 -3.36 2.30 -7.33
N THR A 211 -3.43 3.18 -6.34
CA THR A 211 -4.52 4.18 -6.24
C THR A 211 -4.53 5.13 -7.43
N LEU A 212 -3.36 5.63 -7.83
CA LEU A 212 -3.25 6.51 -8.99
C LEU A 212 -3.56 5.76 -10.28
N SER A 213 -2.94 4.60 -10.47
CA SER A 213 -3.07 3.81 -11.70
C SER A 213 -4.50 3.38 -12.02
N LEU A 214 -5.40 3.31 -11.02
CA LEU A 214 -6.83 3.06 -11.25
C LEU A 214 -7.56 4.23 -11.93
N VAL A 215 -7.12 5.47 -11.73
CA VAL A 215 -7.87 6.66 -12.16
C VAL A 215 -8.08 6.74 -13.67
N PRO A 216 -7.08 6.54 -14.54
CA PRO A 216 -7.31 6.54 -15.98
C PRO A 216 -8.35 5.52 -16.42
N HIS A 217 -8.29 4.31 -15.87
CA HIS A 217 -9.24 3.24 -16.18
C HIS A 217 -10.66 3.57 -15.73
N LEU A 218 -10.83 4.19 -14.54
CA LEU A 218 -12.14 4.63 -14.05
C LEU A 218 -12.76 5.73 -14.89
N LEU A 219 -11.95 6.65 -15.41
CA LEU A 219 -12.42 7.73 -16.31
C LEU A 219 -12.91 7.19 -17.66
N LEU A 220 -12.39 6.06 -18.11
CA LEU A 220 -12.77 5.40 -19.36
C LEU A 220 -13.79 4.26 -19.15
N ASP A 221 -14.21 3.99 -17.91
CA ASP A 221 -15.15 2.91 -17.59
C ASP A 221 -16.61 3.37 -17.77
N ASP A 222 -16.97 3.67 -19.02
CA ASP A 222 -18.33 4.12 -19.36
C ASP A 222 -19.40 3.04 -19.14
N ALA A 223 -19.00 1.75 -19.15
CA ALA A 223 -19.88 0.63 -18.89
C ALA A 223 -20.08 0.33 -17.40
N GLY A 224 -19.34 0.98 -16.51
CA GLY A 224 -19.43 0.77 -15.07
C GLY A 224 -18.93 -0.62 -14.63
N VAL A 225 -17.99 -1.21 -15.36
CA VAL A 225 -17.40 -2.53 -15.06
C VAL A 225 -16.78 -2.56 -13.67
N TYR A 226 -16.05 -1.49 -13.29
CA TYR A 226 -15.49 -1.41 -11.97
C TYR A 226 -16.56 -1.44 -10.87
N ALA A 227 -17.62 -0.67 -11.05
CA ALA A 227 -18.70 -0.57 -10.06
C ALA A 227 -19.55 -1.86 -9.98
N SER A 228 -19.52 -2.69 -10.99
CA SER A 228 -20.20 -4.00 -10.99
C SER A 228 -19.39 -5.09 -10.26
N CYS A 229 -18.12 -4.83 -9.96
CA CYS A 229 -17.27 -5.72 -9.16
C CYS A 229 -17.40 -5.40 -7.67
N GLY A 230 -17.28 -6.44 -6.82
CA GLY A 230 -17.30 -6.28 -5.37
C GLY A 230 -18.68 -6.34 -4.74
N SER A 231 -18.74 -6.07 -3.44
CA SER A 231 -19.97 -6.12 -2.64
C SER A 231 -19.93 -5.10 -1.49
N GLY A 232 -21.11 -4.68 -1.03
CA GLY A 232 -21.22 -3.79 0.15
C GLY A 232 -20.50 -2.43 -0.04
N GLU A 233 -19.59 -2.14 0.86
CA GLU A 233 -18.71 -0.95 0.80
C GLU A 233 -17.39 -1.21 0.05
N SER A 234 -17.12 -2.48 -0.31
CA SER A 234 -15.93 -2.94 -1.02
C SER A 234 -16.22 -3.06 -2.51
N ILE A 235 -16.11 -1.95 -3.23
CA ILE A 235 -16.43 -1.87 -4.67
C ILE A 235 -15.14 -1.98 -5.50
N GLY A 236 -15.26 -2.64 -6.66
CA GLY A 236 -14.21 -2.75 -7.67
C GLY A 236 -13.26 -3.92 -7.44
N THR A 237 -12.01 -3.72 -7.87
CA THR A 237 -10.96 -4.73 -7.81
C THR A 237 -9.85 -4.34 -6.83
N LYS A 238 -9.05 -5.34 -6.46
CA LYS A 238 -7.85 -5.17 -5.65
C LYS A 238 -6.70 -6.02 -6.17
N LEU A 239 -5.50 -5.45 -6.22
CA LEU A 239 -4.28 -6.23 -6.43
C LEU A 239 -3.85 -6.89 -5.13
N ILE A 240 -3.72 -8.20 -5.14
CA ILE A 240 -3.26 -9.00 -4.01
C ILE A 240 -1.89 -9.57 -4.35
N SER A 241 -0.91 -9.31 -3.49
CA SER A 241 0.40 -9.96 -3.56
C SER A 241 0.37 -11.21 -2.67
N VAL A 242 0.47 -12.38 -3.25
CA VAL A 242 0.50 -13.66 -2.52
C VAL A 242 1.92 -14.21 -2.53
N ALA A 243 2.45 -14.51 -1.34
CA ALA A 243 3.79 -15.01 -1.14
C ALA A 243 3.83 -16.10 -0.04
N GLY A 244 5.01 -16.69 0.15
CA GLY A 244 5.23 -17.75 1.14
C GLY A 244 5.06 -19.15 0.55
N ASN A 245 4.48 -20.06 1.31
CA ASN A 245 4.41 -21.48 0.97
C ASN A 245 3.25 -21.85 0.03
N VAL A 246 3.10 -21.09 -1.06
CA VAL A 246 2.11 -21.36 -2.12
C VAL A 246 2.80 -21.84 -3.40
N ASN A 247 2.09 -22.61 -4.24
CA ASN A 247 2.67 -23.17 -5.47
C ASN A 247 2.94 -22.10 -6.54
N ARG A 248 2.12 -21.04 -6.60
CA ARG A 248 2.25 -19.93 -7.57
C ARG A 248 2.20 -18.58 -6.83
N PRO A 249 3.32 -18.13 -6.24
CA PRO A 249 3.38 -16.77 -5.69
C PRO A 249 3.28 -15.74 -6.82
N GLY A 250 2.64 -14.59 -6.57
CA GLY A 250 2.46 -13.56 -7.59
C GLY A 250 1.50 -12.46 -7.18
N VAL A 251 1.20 -11.58 -8.15
CA VAL A 251 0.19 -10.53 -8.00
C VAL A 251 -1.05 -10.91 -8.80
N PHE A 252 -2.19 -10.89 -8.14
CA PHE A 252 -3.48 -11.23 -8.72
C PHE A 252 -4.44 -10.06 -8.59
N GLU A 253 -5.13 -9.69 -9.67
CA GLU A 253 -6.23 -8.74 -9.61
C GLU A 253 -7.53 -9.50 -9.41
N ILE A 254 -8.18 -9.26 -8.27
CA ILE A 254 -9.43 -9.90 -7.90
C ILE A 254 -10.56 -8.89 -7.73
N PRO A 255 -11.81 -9.22 -8.03
CA PRO A 255 -12.95 -8.45 -7.54
C PRO A 255 -13.04 -8.61 -6.02
N PHE A 256 -13.43 -7.56 -5.31
CA PHE A 256 -13.76 -7.70 -3.90
C PHE A 256 -14.92 -8.73 -3.75
N GLY A 257 -14.88 -9.50 -2.66
CA GLY A 257 -15.82 -10.61 -2.43
C GLY A 257 -15.28 -11.98 -2.84
N THR A 258 -14.17 -12.05 -3.62
CA THR A 258 -13.46 -13.33 -3.84
C THR A 258 -13.02 -13.89 -2.48
N THR A 259 -13.26 -15.15 -2.21
CA THR A 259 -12.88 -15.77 -0.93
C THR A 259 -11.36 -15.96 -0.82
N VAL A 260 -10.85 -15.99 0.41
CA VAL A 260 -9.45 -16.30 0.67
C VAL A 260 -9.07 -17.66 0.09
N ARG A 261 -10.00 -18.64 0.12
CA ARG A 261 -9.83 -19.96 -0.48
C ARG A 261 -9.59 -19.88 -1.98
N GLU A 262 -10.44 -19.16 -2.72
CA GLU A 262 -10.27 -18.97 -4.17
C GLU A 262 -8.94 -18.30 -4.51
N ILE A 263 -8.52 -17.31 -3.71
CA ILE A 263 -7.19 -16.65 -3.90
C ILE A 263 -6.07 -17.67 -3.74
N LEU A 264 -6.07 -18.46 -2.67
CA LEU A 264 -4.97 -19.35 -2.37
C LEU A 264 -4.94 -20.62 -3.23
N TYR A 265 -6.11 -21.24 -3.50
CA TYR A 265 -6.14 -22.51 -4.20
C TYR A 265 -6.33 -22.35 -5.71
N ASP A 266 -7.23 -21.48 -6.16
CA ASP A 266 -7.49 -21.35 -7.61
C ASP A 266 -6.44 -20.45 -8.27
N LEU A 267 -6.09 -19.32 -7.64
CA LEU A 267 -5.14 -18.39 -8.23
C LEU A 267 -3.69 -18.74 -7.87
N ALA A 268 -3.37 -18.91 -6.58
CA ALA A 268 -2.02 -19.22 -6.12
C ALA A 268 -1.68 -20.72 -6.17
N GLY A 269 -2.60 -21.59 -6.66
CA GLY A 269 -2.34 -23.00 -6.94
C GLY A 269 -2.23 -23.92 -5.73
N GLY A 270 -2.73 -23.47 -4.57
CA GLY A 270 -2.70 -24.22 -3.32
C GLY A 270 -1.36 -24.12 -2.58
N ILE A 271 -1.27 -24.87 -1.49
CA ILE A 271 -0.11 -24.87 -0.59
C ILE A 271 0.94 -25.86 -1.12
N GLN A 272 2.21 -25.47 -1.03
CA GLN A 272 3.32 -26.32 -1.46
C GLN A 272 3.29 -27.70 -0.78
N HIS A 273 3.38 -28.73 -1.58
CA HIS A 273 3.37 -30.14 -1.12
C HIS A 273 2.11 -30.53 -0.35
N ASP A 274 0.97 -29.86 -0.62
CA ASP A 274 -0.33 -30.09 0.03
C ASP A 274 -0.26 -30.05 1.58
N ARG A 275 0.66 -29.22 2.12
CA ARG A 275 0.83 -29.07 3.56
C ARG A 275 -0.27 -28.24 4.19
N LYS A 276 -0.40 -28.37 5.50
CA LYS A 276 -1.37 -27.58 6.28
C LYS A 276 -0.90 -26.14 6.42
N ILE A 277 -1.85 -25.21 6.34
CA ILE A 277 -1.62 -23.81 6.65
C ILE A 277 -1.41 -23.70 8.16
N GLN A 278 -0.26 -23.13 8.57
CA GLN A 278 0.01 -22.75 9.94
C GLN A 278 -0.64 -21.40 10.27
N LEU A 279 -0.37 -20.42 9.43
CA LEU A 279 -0.97 -19.08 9.52
C LEU A 279 -0.97 -18.37 8.17
N ILE A 280 -1.84 -17.37 8.06
CA ILE A 280 -1.87 -16.42 6.94
C ILE A 280 -1.76 -15.02 7.54
N GLN A 281 -0.76 -14.24 7.10
CA GLN A 281 -0.65 -12.82 7.46
C GLN A 281 -1.28 -11.96 6.36
N PHE A 282 -2.11 -11.01 6.76
CA PHE A 282 -2.83 -10.09 5.88
C PHE A 282 -2.32 -8.67 6.04
N GLY A 283 -2.06 -7.98 4.93
CA GLY A 283 -1.68 -6.58 4.91
C GLY A 283 -0.19 -6.31 5.14
N GLY A 284 0.66 -7.36 5.09
CA GLY A 284 2.10 -7.29 5.32
C GLY A 284 2.48 -7.35 6.80
N ALA A 285 3.73 -6.98 7.14
CA ALA A 285 4.27 -7.05 8.51
C ALA A 285 3.44 -6.24 9.51
N SER A 286 2.91 -5.08 9.09
CA SER A 286 2.05 -4.21 9.91
C SER A 286 0.63 -4.77 10.12
N GLY A 287 0.31 -5.87 9.46
CA GLY A 287 -1.00 -6.50 9.46
C GLY A 287 -1.22 -7.47 10.61
N LYS A 288 -2.19 -8.36 10.39
CA LYS A 288 -2.61 -9.34 11.38
C LYS A 288 -2.59 -10.74 10.80
N ILE A 289 -2.59 -11.75 11.66
CA ILE A 289 -2.62 -13.15 11.25
C ILE A 289 -3.96 -13.81 11.58
N ALA A 290 -4.27 -14.84 10.80
CA ALA A 290 -5.36 -15.80 11.04
C ALA A 290 -4.85 -17.21 10.74
N ASP A 291 -5.57 -18.22 11.21
CA ASP A 291 -5.39 -19.61 10.84
C ASP A 291 -6.24 -19.98 9.60
N ALA A 292 -6.30 -21.27 9.27
CA ALA A 292 -7.04 -21.76 8.12
C ALA A 292 -8.58 -21.57 8.20
N SER A 293 -9.14 -21.20 9.34
CA SER A 293 -10.57 -20.94 9.49
C SER A 293 -11.07 -19.76 8.65
N ILE A 294 -10.14 -18.86 8.25
CA ILE A 294 -10.44 -17.68 7.42
C ILE A 294 -10.70 -18.00 5.94
N LEU A 295 -10.42 -19.23 5.49
CA LEU A 295 -10.41 -19.57 4.07
C LEU A 295 -11.71 -19.23 3.32
N ASP A 296 -12.87 -19.38 3.94
CA ASP A 296 -14.16 -19.11 3.31
C ASP A 296 -14.64 -17.67 3.52
N THR A 297 -13.81 -16.82 4.12
CA THR A 297 -14.12 -15.41 4.31
C THR A 297 -13.97 -14.66 2.98
N PRO A 298 -14.96 -13.85 2.55
CA PRO A 298 -14.81 -12.96 1.42
C PRO A 298 -13.73 -11.91 1.64
N TYR A 299 -12.90 -11.66 0.65
CA TYR A 299 -11.87 -10.63 0.70
C TYR A 299 -12.50 -9.26 0.47
N THR A 300 -13.07 -8.70 1.54
CA THR A 300 -13.66 -7.36 1.60
C THR A 300 -13.09 -6.60 2.81
N TYR A 301 -13.28 -5.29 2.85
CA TYR A 301 -12.86 -4.49 4.03
C TYR A 301 -13.67 -4.87 5.27
N GLU A 302 -14.95 -5.19 5.09
CA GLU A 302 -15.88 -5.49 6.15
C GLU A 302 -15.67 -6.89 6.72
N ASP A 303 -15.65 -7.90 5.85
CA ASP A 303 -15.56 -9.30 6.25
C ASP A 303 -14.20 -9.63 6.87
N LEU A 304 -13.10 -9.15 6.28
CA LEU A 304 -11.77 -9.34 6.85
C LEU A 304 -11.64 -8.63 8.22
N ARG A 305 -12.25 -7.44 8.37
CA ARG A 305 -12.26 -6.75 9.66
C ARG A 305 -13.08 -7.51 10.70
N ALA A 306 -14.23 -8.07 10.31
CA ALA A 306 -15.05 -8.92 11.19
C ALA A 306 -14.30 -10.20 11.58
N ALA A 307 -13.52 -10.79 10.66
CA ALA A 307 -12.64 -11.93 10.95
C ALA A 307 -11.37 -11.56 11.73
N GLY A 308 -11.20 -10.30 12.11
CA GLY A 308 -10.08 -9.84 12.93
C GLY A 308 -8.79 -9.51 12.20
N VAL A 309 -8.79 -9.53 10.86
CA VAL A 309 -7.64 -9.15 10.01
C VAL A 309 -7.96 -7.90 9.18
N MET A 310 -7.18 -7.58 8.16
CA MET A 310 -7.38 -6.38 7.35
C MET A 310 -6.93 -6.58 5.90
N VAL A 311 -7.48 -5.80 4.98
CA VAL A 311 -6.99 -5.73 3.58
C VAL A 311 -5.59 -5.15 3.54
N GLY A 312 -5.34 -4.07 4.28
CA GLY A 312 -4.05 -3.38 4.34
C GLY A 312 -3.53 -2.97 2.97
N SER A 313 -2.25 -3.23 2.72
CA SER A 313 -1.61 -3.00 1.42
C SER A 313 -2.03 -4.00 0.33
N GLY A 314 -2.61 -5.13 0.71
CA GLY A 314 -2.94 -6.25 -0.17
C GLY A 314 -1.89 -7.36 -0.17
N GLY A 315 -0.94 -7.34 0.76
CA GLY A 315 0.00 -8.44 0.98
C GLY A 315 -0.68 -9.61 1.71
N MET A 316 -0.46 -10.84 1.23
CA MET A 316 -0.91 -12.08 1.86
C MET A 316 0.28 -13.05 1.91
N LEU A 317 0.77 -13.32 3.12
CA LEU A 317 1.85 -14.28 3.36
C LEU A 317 1.28 -15.56 3.94
N VAL A 318 1.54 -16.66 3.26
CA VAL A 318 1.09 -17.99 3.70
C VAL A 318 2.28 -18.75 4.28
N ILE A 319 2.12 -19.22 5.50
CA ILE A 319 3.11 -20.02 6.24
C ILE A 319 2.53 -21.39 6.51
N ASP A 320 3.27 -22.44 6.15
CA ASP A 320 2.89 -23.82 6.40
C ASP A 320 3.40 -24.34 7.77
N GLU A 321 2.97 -25.53 8.15
CA GLU A 321 3.22 -26.20 9.45
C GLU A 321 4.70 -26.43 9.79
N ARG A 322 5.63 -26.18 8.85
CA ARG A 322 7.08 -26.33 9.10
C ARG A 322 7.67 -25.15 9.86
N THR A 323 7.03 -24.00 9.80
CA THR A 323 7.54 -22.79 10.44
C THR A 323 6.88 -22.60 11.81
N SER A 324 7.70 -22.48 12.84
CA SER A 324 7.22 -22.14 14.18
C SER A 324 6.55 -20.77 14.20
N VAL A 325 5.37 -20.67 14.80
CA VAL A 325 4.69 -19.39 15.00
C VAL A 325 5.58 -18.43 15.81
N LEU A 326 6.30 -18.93 16.81
CA LEU A 326 7.20 -18.10 17.60
C LEU A 326 8.36 -17.54 16.79
N ASP A 327 8.97 -18.34 15.91
CA ASP A 327 10.06 -17.88 15.04
C ASP A 327 9.53 -16.83 14.05
N PHE A 328 8.34 -17.03 13.50
CA PHE A 328 7.69 -16.05 12.65
C PHE A 328 7.46 -14.72 13.40
N LEU A 329 6.97 -14.76 14.63
CA LEU A 329 6.78 -13.55 15.45
C LEU A 329 8.10 -12.85 15.75
N ARG A 330 9.17 -13.59 16.01
CA ARG A 330 10.51 -13.04 16.25
C ARG A 330 11.03 -12.30 15.01
N MET A 331 10.94 -12.92 13.84
CA MET A 331 11.36 -12.29 12.57
C MET A 331 10.55 -11.03 12.27
N ASN A 332 9.23 -11.08 12.45
CA ASN A 332 8.36 -9.91 12.24
C ASN A 332 8.68 -8.78 13.23
N GLN A 333 8.98 -9.10 14.48
CA GLN A 333 9.34 -8.11 15.50
C GLN A 333 10.74 -7.52 15.25
N GLU A 334 11.69 -8.32 14.78
CA GLU A 334 13.03 -7.88 14.40
C GLU A 334 12.97 -6.86 13.26
N PHE A 335 12.16 -7.12 12.23
CA PHE A 335 11.90 -6.15 11.16
C PHE A 335 11.46 -4.78 11.71
N PHE A 336 10.49 -4.73 12.63
CA PHE A 336 10.03 -3.46 13.20
C PHE A 336 11.07 -2.78 14.11
N TRP A 337 11.89 -3.56 14.80
CA TRP A 337 12.98 -3.03 15.59
C TRP A 337 14.05 -2.37 14.71
N GLU A 338 14.45 -3.03 13.63
CA GLU A 338 15.44 -2.52 12.67
C GLU A 338 14.92 -1.30 11.89
N GLU A 339 13.67 -1.31 11.45
CA GLU A 339 13.04 -0.25 10.66
C GLU A 339 12.52 0.93 11.47
N SER A 340 12.61 0.87 12.80
CA SER A 340 12.23 1.99 13.65
C SER A 340 13.17 3.18 13.44
N CYS A 341 12.59 4.35 13.11
CA CYS A 341 13.40 5.59 12.98
C CYS A 341 13.96 6.11 14.31
N GLY A 342 13.60 5.49 15.44
CA GLY A 342 14.08 5.83 16.79
C GLY A 342 13.55 7.15 17.38
N GLN A 343 12.65 7.86 16.68
CA GLN A 343 12.22 9.19 17.11
C GLN A 343 11.36 9.17 18.38
N CYS A 344 10.33 8.30 18.43
CA CYS A 344 9.42 8.25 19.58
C CYS A 344 9.73 7.07 20.51
N THR A 345 9.73 7.32 21.81
CA THR A 345 10.04 6.33 22.84
C THR A 345 9.17 5.07 22.76
N PRO A 346 7.83 5.14 22.58
CA PRO A 346 7.00 3.95 22.55
C PRO A 346 7.43 2.95 21.44
N CYS A 347 7.74 3.43 20.25
CA CYS A 347 8.19 2.59 19.14
C CYS A 347 9.63 2.09 19.36
N ARG A 348 10.58 2.99 19.70
CA ARG A 348 12.00 2.62 19.87
C ARG A 348 12.19 1.58 20.96
N GLU A 349 11.70 1.87 22.16
CA GLU A 349 11.85 0.97 23.30
C GLU A 349 10.90 -0.21 23.25
N GLY A 350 9.65 0.02 22.78
CA GLY A 350 8.64 -1.01 22.70
C GLY A 350 9.03 -2.17 21.79
N ASN A 351 9.53 -1.88 20.58
CA ASN A 351 10.00 -2.92 19.66
C ASN A 351 11.16 -3.73 20.25
N LEU A 352 12.12 -3.06 20.90
CA LEU A 352 13.25 -3.72 21.55
C LEU A 352 12.80 -4.65 22.69
N HIS A 353 11.95 -4.16 23.58
CA HIS A 353 11.50 -4.95 24.72
C HIS A 353 10.60 -6.13 24.31
N ILE A 354 9.73 -5.96 23.32
CA ILE A 354 8.93 -7.08 22.79
C ILE A 354 9.86 -8.13 22.17
N LYS A 355 10.88 -7.72 21.39
CA LYS A 355 11.89 -8.62 20.82
C LYS A 355 12.60 -9.42 21.91
N ILE A 356 13.08 -8.77 22.98
CA ILE A 356 13.74 -9.42 24.12
C ILE A 356 12.83 -10.48 24.75
N ILE A 357 11.54 -10.18 24.95
CA ILE A 357 10.60 -11.13 25.54
C ILE A 357 10.34 -12.32 24.62
N LEU A 358 10.19 -12.10 23.31
CA LEU A 358 10.06 -13.18 22.34
C LEU A 358 11.32 -14.07 22.28
N ASP A 359 12.50 -13.49 22.45
CA ASP A 359 13.76 -14.24 22.54
C ASP A 359 13.82 -15.08 23.84
N LYS A 360 13.36 -14.55 24.97
CA LYS A 360 13.19 -15.31 26.21
C LYS A 360 12.19 -16.48 26.04
N MET A 361 11.09 -16.27 25.31
CA MET A 361 10.12 -17.34 25.00
C MET A 361 10.79 -18.46 24.20
N ALA A 362 11.59 -18.11 23.18
CA ALA A 362 12.32 -19.08 22.36
C ALA A 362 13.38 -19.85 23.18
N ALA A 363 14.00 -19.20 24.17
CA ALA A 363 14.95 -19.82 25.08
C ALA A 363 14.29 -20.60 26.23
N GLY A 364 12.95 -20.59 26.36
CA GLY A 364 12.23 -21.24 27.46
C GLY A 364 12.43 -20.57 28.82
N THR A 365 12.85 -19.31 28.86
CA THR A 365 13.16 -18.54 30.09
C THR A 365 12.17 -17.42 30.37
N ALA A 366 11.15 -17.25 29.51
CA ALA A 366 10.11 -16.25 29.73
C ALA A 366 9.19 -16.63 30.91
N THR A 367 8.71 -15.60 31.59
CA THR A 367 7.79 -15.73 32.73
C THR A 367 6.39 -15.21 32.38
N ARG A 368 5.38 -15.52 33.21
CA ARG A 368 4.04 -14.91 33.05
C ARG A 368 4.08 -13.39 33.18
N GLU A 369 4.99 -12.85 33.98
CA GLU A 369 5.19 -11.41 34.10
C GLU A 369 5.74 -10.80 32.83
N ASP A 370 6.69 -11.47 32.15
CA ASP A 370 7.20 -11.03 30.84
C ASP A 370 6.05 -10.91 29.82
N ILE A 371 5.15 -11.90 29.75
CA ILE A 371 3.97 -11.85 28.87
C ILE A 371 3.04 -10.67 29.22
N ALA A 372 2.77 -10.45 30.51
CA ALA A 372 1.92 -9.34 30.96
C ALA A 372 2.55 -7.98 30.63
N ILE A 373 3.87 -7.84 30.75
CA ILE A 373 4.63 -6.64 30.36
C ILE A 373 4.57 -6.46 28.85
N MET A 374 4.79 -7.50 28.06
CA MET A 374 4.72 -7.44 26.59
C MET A 374 3.38 -6.93 26.09
N ILE A 375 2.26 -7.39 26.67
CA ILE A 375 0.90 -6.92 26.36
C ILE A 375 0.74 -5.41 26.68
N LYS A 376 1.25 -4.97 27.83
CA LYS A 376 1.20 -3.55 28.23
C LYS A 376 2.01 -2.68 27.25
N ILE A 377 3.22 -3.10 26.89
CA ILE A 377 4.07 -2.41 25.93
C ILE A 377 3.36 -2.30 24.57
N ALA A 378 2.82 -3.41 24.06
CA ALA A 378 2.08 -3.45 22.80
C ALA A 378 0.92 -2.45 22.77
N ARG A 379 0.14 -2.35 23.87
CA ARG A 379 -0.95 -1.38 24.02
C ARG A 379 -0.43 0.07 24.02
N VAL A 380 0.65 0.34 24.76
CA VAL A 380 1.26 1.69 24.79
C VAL A 380 1.74 2.07 23.39
N MET A 381 2.41 1.17 22.67
CA MET A 381 2.86 1.42 21.30
C MET A 381 1.71 1.80 20.38
N SER A 382 0.61 1.06 20.41
CA SER A 382 -0.55 1.31 19.53
C SER A 382 -1.24 2.65 19.81
N MET A 383 -1.17 3.16 21.05
CA MET A 383 -1.89 4.37 21.49
C MET A 383 -1.04 5.64 21.44
N SER A 384 0.29 5.52 21.49
CA SER A 384 1.19 6.67 21.73
C SER A 384 2.38 6.75 20.80
N SER A 385 2.53 5.85 19.83
CA SER A 385 3.52 6.00 18.78
C SER A 385 3.16 7.17 17.85
N LEU A 386 4.18 7.81 17.29
CA LEU A 386 4.01 9.01 16.47
C LEU A 386 3.44 8.72 15.07
N CYS A 387 3.60 7.49 14.57
CA CYS A 387 3.19 7.11 13.21
C CYS A 387 2.75 5.65 13.14
N GLY A 388 2.16 5.30 11.98
CA GLY A 388 1.63 3.96 11.70
C GLY A 388 2.62 2.83 11.93
N LEU A 389 3.94 3.03 11.69
CA LEU A 389 4.94 1.99 11.96
C LEU A 389 4.86 1.52 13.42
N GLY A 390 4.99 2.43 14.38
CA GLY A 390 4.94 2.06 15.80
C GLY A 390 3.53 1.69 16.29
N GLU A 391 2.48 2.32 15.71
CA GLU A 391 1.09 2.00 16.06
C GLU A 391 0.68 0.58 15.65
N THR A 392 1.28 0.03 14.58
CA THR A 392 0.89 -1.26 14.00
C THR A 392 1.91 -2.39 14.22
N ALA A 393 3.13 -2.09 14.66
CA ALA A 393 4.20 -3.07 14.88
C ALA A 393 3.78 -4.28 15.75
N GLN A 394 2.86 -4.06 16.69
CA GLN A 394 2.34 -5.08 17.59
C GLN A 394 1.14 -5.87 17.02
N ASN A 395 0.60 -5.53 15.85
CA ASN A 395 -0.63 -6.14 15.33
C ASN A 395 -0.51 -7.65 15.13
N THR A 396 0.60 -8.09 14.51
CA THR A 396 0.89 -9.51 14.30
C THR A 396 0.97 -10.27 15.63
N LEU A 397 1.68 -9.74 16.61
CA LEU A 397 1.78 -10.31 17.96
C LEU A 397 0.41 -10.41 18.64
N MET A 398 -0.35 -9.31 18.67
CA MET A 398 -1.63 -9.27 19.35
C MET A 398 -2.70 -10.16 18.69
N SER A 399 -2.62 -10.36 17.38
CA SER A 399 -3.46 -11.34 16.69
C SER A 399 -3.00 -12.77 16.93
N ALA A 400 -1.70 -13.03 17.03
CA ALA A 400 -1.16 -14.34 17.38
C ALA A 400 -1.61 -14.80 18.76
N MET A 401 -1.68 -13.90 19.75
CA MET A 401 -2.19 -14.24 21.09
C MET A 401 -3.65 -14.72 21.09
N LYS A 402 -4.44 -14.29 20.09
CA LYS A 402 -5.83 -14.74 19.93
C LYS A 402 -5.94 -16.06 19.19
N VAL A 403 -5.11 -16.23 18.14
CA VAL A 403 -5.16 -17.41 17.25
C VAL A 403 -4.41 -18.59 17.87
N PHE A 404 -3.34 -18.34 18.62
CA PHE A 404 -2.47 -19.33 19.26
C PHE A 404 -2.29 -19.05 20.75
N PRO A 405 -3.36 -19.08 21.58
CA PRO A 405 -3.29 -18.71 23.00
C PRO A 405 -2.32 -19.60 23.81
N ASP A 406 -2.23 -20.88 23.46
CA ASP A 406 -1.37 -21.85 24.14
C ASP A 406 0.12 -21.51 24.04
N LEU A 407 0.53 -20.80 22.98
CA LEU A 407 1.91 -20.33 22.82
C LEU A 407 2.33 -19.35 23.93
N PHE A 408 1.37 -18.64 24.52
CA PHE A 408 1.59 -17.59 25.51
C PHE A 408 1.20 -18.01 26.92
N ASP A 409 0.72 -19.24 27.12
CA ASP A 409 0.45 -19.83 28.45
C ASP A 409 1.73 -20.41 29.06
N ILE A 410 2.56 -19.54 29.60
CA ILE A 410 3.84 -19.89 30.23
C ILE A 410 3.63 -20.30 31.65
N GLY A 411 3.92 -21.55 32.00
CA GLY A 411 3.86 -22.12 33.36
C GLY A 411 2.59 -22.87 33.69
N GLY A 412 1.75 -23.23 32.71
CA GLY A 412 0.84 -24.35 32.83
C GLY A 412 1.64 -25.64 32.80
N ALA A 413 1.46 -26.50 33.79
CA ALA A 413 2.06 -27.84 33.79
C ALA A 413 1.68 -28.52 32.47
N ARG A 414 2.69 -28.89 31.64
CA ARG A 414 2.46 -29.89 30.61
C ARG A 414 2.13 -31.17 31.31
N ALA A 415 0.84 -31.50 31.41
CA ALA A 415 0.35 -32.77 31.87
C ALA A 415 0.73 -33.87 30.86
#